data_ca86e159a1558f1f8e9953598de00b85
#
_entry.id   ca86e159a1558f1f8e9953598de00b85
#
_cell.length_a   1.000
_cell.length_b   1.000
_cell.length_c   1.000
_cell.angle_alpha   90.00
_cell.angle_beta   90.00
_cell.angle_gamma   90.00
#
_symmetry.space_group_name_H-M   'P 1'
#
loop_
_entity.id
_entity.type
_entity.pdbx_description
1 polymer ?
#
loop_
_entity_poly.entity_id
_entity_poly.type
_entity_poly.pdbx_seq_one_letter_code
_entity_poly.pdbx_strand_id
1 'polypeptide(L)'
;MISLNIEKTFGFISKEKVSAYEAEVKAAQEMLEKGTGEGNDFLGWLHLPSSISKEHLADLNATAKVLRDNCEVVIVAGIGGSYLGARAVIEALSNSFTWLQDKKTAPVMIYAGHNISEDYLYELTEYLKDKKFGVINISKSGTTTETALAFRLLKKQCEDQRGKETAKKVIVAVTDAKKGAARVTADKEGYKTFIIPDNVGGRFSVLTPVSYTHLRAHETDQYL
;
A
#
# COMPACT_ATOMS: atom_id res chain seq x y z
N MET A 1 -23.71 -3.81 5.09
CA MET A 1 -23.98 -2.75 4.08
C MET A 1 -23.68 -1.42 4.75
N ILE A 2 -22.90 -0.57 4.11
CA ILE A 2 -22.60 0.78 4.63
C ILE A 2 -23.75 1.69 4.25
N SER A 3 -24.27 2.47 5.19
CA SER A 3 -25.32 3.48 4.97
C SER A 3 -24.85 4.84 5.46
N LEU A 4 -25.29 5.91 4.78
CA LEU A 4 -25.01 7.29 5.18
C LEU A 4 -26.29 7.89 5.74
N ASN A 5 -26.27 8.34 7.01
CA ASN A 5 -27.35 9.08 7.61
C ASN A 5 -26.97 10.57 7.67
N ILE A 6 -27.70 11.40 6.93
CA ILE A 6 -27.48 12.86 6.85
C ILE A 6 -28.52 13.67 7.62
N GLU A 7 -29.42 13.05 8.38
CA GLU A 7 -30.53 13.74 9.06
C GLU A 7 -30.06 14.88 9.96
N LYS A 8 -28.94 14.68 10.65
CA LYS A 8 -28.39 15.71 11.54
C LYS A 8 -27.83 16.95 10.80
N THR A 9 -27.65 16.87 9.49
CA THR A 9 -27.19 18.04 8.69
C THR A 9 -28.34 18.98 8.36
N PHE A 10 -29.59 18.51 8.42
CA PHE A 10 -30.77 19.32 8.04
C PHE A 10 -31.08 20.48 9.00
N GLY A 11 -30.37 20.61 10.12
CA GLY A 11 -30.37 21.83 10.92
C GLY A 11 -29.58 22.99 10.31
N PHE A 12 -28.67 22.69 9.37
CA PHE A 12 -27.79 23.65 8.72
C PHE A 12 -28.07 23.86 7.23
N ILE A 13 -28.55 22.80 6.55
CA ILE A 13 -28.86 22.82 5.12
C ILE A 13 -30.21 22.16 4.88
N SER A 14 -31.10 22.77 4.09
CA SER A 14 -32.41 22.18 3.83
C SER A 14 -32.32 20.97 2.87
N LYS A 15 -33.34 20.08 2.96
CA LYS A 15 -33.45 18.91 2.06
C LYS A 15 -33.55 19.36 0.60
N GLU A 16 -34.28 20.43 0.32
CA GLU A 16 -34.47 21.01 -1.01
C GLU A 16 -33.15 21.45 -1.59
N LYS A 17 -32.29 22.06 -0.75
CA LYS A 17 -30.97 22.51 -1.18
C LYS A 17 -30.02 21.34 -1.49
N VAL A 18 -30.10 20.25 -0.73
CA VAL A 18 -29.36 19.00 -1.04
C VAL A 18 -29.87 18.38 -2.34
N SER A 19 -31.21 18.30 -2.51
CA SER A 19 -31.80 17.72 -3.73
C SER A 19 -31.55 18.56 -4.97
N ALA A 20 -31.31 19.86 -4.84
CA ALA A 20 -31.02 20.73 -5.98
C ALA A 20 -29.68 20.35 -6.69
N TYR A 21 -28.76 19.66 -6.01
CA TYR A 21 -27.51 19.16 -6.60
C TYR A 21 -27.66 17.85 -7.37
N GLU A 22 -28.84 17.20 -7.37
CA GLU A 22 -29.01 15.88 -7.99
C GLU A 22 -28.64 15.85 -9.47
N ALA A 23 -29.04 16.86 -10.23
CA ALA A 23 -28.72 16.95 -11.67
C ALA A 23 -27.21 17.14 -11.92
N GLU A 24 -26.57 17.98 -11.10
CA GLU A 24 -25.12 18.23 -11.19
C GLU A 24 -24.32 16.97 -10.83
N VAL A 25 -24.71 16.27 -9.77
CA VAL A 25 -24.07 15.01 -9.34
C VAL A 25 -24.21 13.93 -10.44
N LYS A 26 -25.40 13.78 -11.04
CA LYS A 26 -25.61 12.83 -12.15
C LYS A 26 -24.74 13.17 -13.36
N ALA A 27 -24.67 14.44 -13.73
CA ALA A 27 -23.82 14.88 -14.85
C ALA A 27 -22.33 14.64 -14.58
N ALA A 28 -21.87 14.92 -13.35
CA ALA A 28 -20.49 14.66 -12.94
C ALA A 28 -20.16 13.16 -12.93
N GLN A 29 -21.09 12.32 -12.45
CA GLN A 29 -20.93 10.85 -12.47
C GLN A 29 -20.87 10.32 -13.90
N GLU A 30 -21.76 10.78 -14.80
CA GLU A 30 -21.71 10.39 -16.21
C GLU A 30 -20.39 10.80 -16.87
N MET A 31 -19.89 11.99 -16.59
CA MET A 31 -18.60 12.47 -17.08
C MET A 31 -17.45 11.58 -16.59
N LEU A 32 -17.47 11.18 -15.33
CA LEU A 32 -16.50 10.29 -14.74
C LEU A 32 -16.54 8.90 -15.40
N GLU A 33 -17.73 8.30 -15.51
CA GLU A 33 -17.89 6.95 -16.08
C GLU A 33 -17.55 6.89 -17.57
N LYS A 34 -17.88 7.96 -18.33
CA LYS A 34 -17.56 8.08 -19.76
C LYS A 34 -16.10 8.51 -20.01
N GLY A 35 -15.38 8.94 -18.98
CA GLY A 35 -14.01 9.44 -19.11
C GLY A 35 -13.89 10.69 -19.97
N THR A 36 -14.85 11.60 -19.91
CA THR A 36 -14.91 12.82 -20.76
C THR A 36 -14.41 14.08 -20.06
N GLY A 37 -14.09 14.01 -18.76
CA GLY A 37 -13.57 15.13 -17.97
C GLY A 37 -12.05 15.25 -18.01
N GLU A 38 -11.54 16.34 -17.47
CA GLU A 38 -10.10 16.52 -17.24
C GLU A 38 -9.54 15.44 -16.31
N GLY A 39 -8.35 14.92 -16.64
CA GLY A 39 -7.71 13.86 -15.87
C GLY A 39 -8.19 12.44 -16.20
N ASN A 40 -8.92 12.28 -17.30
CA ASN A 40 -9.42 10.98 -17.77
C ASN A 40 -8.32 9.93 -18.03
N ASP A 41 -7.08 10.37 -18.25
CA ASP A 41 -5.92 9.48 -18.37
C ASP A 41 -5.63 8.66 -17.08
N PHE A 42 -6.19 9.07 -15.93
CA PHE A 42 -5.93 8.49 -14.63
C PHE A 42 -7.16 7.87 -13.96
N LEU A 43 -8.09 7.34 -14.73
CA LEU A 43 -9.33 6.71 -14.23
C LEU A 43 -9.19 5.20 -13.96
N GLY A 44 -8.00 4.62 -14.04
CA GLY A 44 -7.79 3.19 -13.80
C GLY A 44 -8.23 2.68 -12.43
N TRP A 45 -8.40 3.57 -11.47
CA TRP A 45 -8.92 3.23 -10.14
C TRP A 45 -10.44 2.98 -10.11
N LEU A 46 -11.21 3.52 -11.06
CA LEU A 46 -12.68 3.52 -11.04
C LEU A 46 -13.27 2.11 -11.04
N HIS A 47 -12.74 1.23 -11.88
CA HIS A 47 -13.21 -0.15 -11.98
C HIS A 47 -12.21 -1.18 -11.45
N LEU A 48 -11.14 -0.75 -10.81
CA LEU A 48 -10.07 -1.63 -10.34
C LEU A 48 -10.54 -2.71 -9.37
N PRO A 49 -11.38 -2.40 -8.35
CA PRO A 49 -11.83 -3.43 -7.41
C PRO A 49 -12.56 -4.61 -8.07
N SER A 50 -13.35 -4.33 -9.11
CA SER A 50 -14.08 -5.36 -9.86
C SER A 50 -13.22 -6.10 -10.90
N SER A 51 -12.03 -5.58 -11.21
CA SER A 51 -11.10 -6.19 -12.18
C SER A 51 -10.06 -7.10 -11.55
N ILE A 52 -10.03 -7.22 -10.22
CA ILE A 52 -9.06 -8.07 -9.52
C ILE A 52 -9.43 -9.54 -9.71
N SER A 53 -8.57 -10.28 -10.41
CA SER A 53 -8.80 -11.70 -10.67
C SER A 53 -8.51 -12.57 -9.44
N LYS A 54 -9.09 -13.78 -9.44
CA LYS A 54 -8.82 -14.78 -8.39
C LYS A 54 -7.34 -15.20 -8.38
N GLU A 55 -6.70 -15.27 -9.54
CA GLU A 55 -5.28 -15.60 -9.70
C GLU A 55 -4.41 -14.52 -9.08
N HIS A 56 -4.75 -13.24 -9.32
CA HIS A 56 -4.05 -12.12 -8.71
C HIS A 56 -4.17 -12.13 -7.17
N LEU A 57 -5.37 -12.40 -6.65
CA LEU A 57 -5.57 -12.55 -5.21
C LEU A 57 -4.79 -13.75 -4.63
N ALA A 58 -4.75 -14.87 -5.36
CA ALA A 58 -3.98 -16.03 -4.93
C ALA A 58 -2.48 -15.73 -4.87
N ASP A 59 -1.94 -15.01 -5.86
CA ASP A 59 -0.54 -14.58 -5.88
C ASP A 59 -0.19 -13.60 -4.75
N LEU A 60 -1.08 -12.64 -4.47
CA LEU A 60 -0.97 -11.74 -3.32
C LEU A 60 -0.95 -12.53 -2.00
N ASN A 61 -1.88 -13.47 -1.83
CA ASN A 61 -1.98 -14.29 -0.63
C ASN A 61 -0.74 -15.17 -0.43
N ALA A 62 -0.22 -15.77 -1.50
CA ALA A 62 1.02 -16.56 -1.46
C ALA A 62 2.21 -15.70 -1.02
N THR A 63 2.34 -14.50 -1.59
CA THR A 63 3.40 -13.55 -1.23
C THR A 63 3.27 -13.09 0.22
N ALA A 64 2.07 -12.74 0.64
CA ALA A 64 1.78 -12.36 2.03
C ALA A 64 2.11 -13.49 3.01
N LYS A 65 1.79 -14.75 2.65
CA LYS A 65 2.16 -15.92 3.44
C LYS A 65 3.67 -16.05 3.61
N VAL A 66 4.44 -15.85 2.54
CA VAL A 66 5.91 -15.86 2.63
C VAL A 66 6.41 -14.81 3.64
N LEU A 67 5.85 -13.60 3.60
CA LEU A 67 6.22 -12.54 4.56
C LEU A 67 5.84 -12.92 6.00
N ARG A 68 4.61 -13.40 6.23
CA ARG A 68 4.16 -13.85 7.56
C ARG A 68 5.01 -14.98 8.14
N ASP A 69 5.34 -15.96 7.33
CA ASP A 69 6.11 -17.14 7.78
C ASP A 69 7.58 -16.81 8.07
N ASN A 70 8.13 -15.75 7.48
CA ASN A 70 9.56 -15.46 7.52
C ASN A 70 9.94 -14.17 8.23
N CYS A 71 8.97 -13.33 8.62
CA CYS A 71 9.24 -12.01 9.19
C CYS A 71 8.50 -11.77 10.49
N GLU A 72 9.17 -11.15 11.45
CA GLU A 72 8.58 -10.57 12.66
C GLU A 72 8.10 -9.14 12.41
N VAL A 73 8.76 -8.48 11.44
CA VAL A 73 8.49 -7.10 11.04
C VAL A 73 8.43 -7.02 9.53
N VAL A 74 7.46 -6.32 8.98
CA VAL A 74 7.41 -5.97 7.56
C VAL A 74 7.41 -4.45 7.45
N ILE A 75 8.35 -3.92 6.67
CA ILE A 75 8.49 -2.49 6.46
C ILE A 75 7.91 -2.13 5.10
N VAL A 76 7.00 -1.17 5.09
CA VAL A 76 6.49 -0.57 3.86
C VAL A 76 7.28 0.69 3.59
N ALA A 77 8.12 0.65 2.56
CA ALA A 77 8.85 1.81 2.07
C ALA A 77 8.02 2.49 0.97
N GLY A 78 7.41 3.64 1.30
CA GLY A 78 6.52 4.37 0.40
C GLY A 78 6.09 5.71 0.97
N ILE A 79 5.56 6.60 0.12
CA ILE A 79 5.07 7.93 0.50
C ILE A 79 3.70 8.22 -0.12
N GLY A 80 2.89 9.01 0.55
CA GLY A 80 1.57 9.44 0.07
C GLY A 80 0.63 8.27 -0.20
N GLY A 81 0.02 8.23 -1.39
CA GLY A 81 -0.91 7.17 -1.80
C GLY A 81 -0.28 5.77 -1.82
N SER A 82 1.05 5.66 -1.83
CA SER A 82 1.73 4.36 -1.82
C SER A 82 1.65 3.62 -0.48
N TYR A 83 1.32 4.30 0.64
CA TYR A 83 1.20 3.62 1.92
C TYR A 83 -0.02 4.03 2.76
N LEU A 84 -0.52 5.27 2.60
CA LEU A 84 -1.56 5.82 3.48
C LEU A 84 -2.87 5.02 3.45
N GLY A 85 -3.29 4.56 2.27
CA GLY A 85 -4.54 3.83 2.16
C GLY A 85 -4.53 2.51 2.89
N ALA A 86 -3.50 1.71 2.70
CA ALA A 86 -3.39 0.46 3.41
C ALA A 86 -3.09 0.65 4.89
N ARG A 87 -2.30 1.67 5.25
CA ARG A 87 -2.10 2.04 6.65
C ARG A 87 -3.43 2.34 7.34
N ALA A 88 -4.29 3.14 6.70
CA ALA A 88 -5.60 3.47 7.26
C ALA A 88 -6.46 2.21 7.53
N VAL A 89 -6.48 1.25 6.60
CA VAL A 89 -7.24 0.00 6.78
C VAL A 89 -6.60 -0.90 7.83
N ILE A 90 -5.29 -1.06 7.82
CA ILE A 90 -4.56 -1.84 8.83
C ILE A 90 -4.82 -1.27 10.23
N GLU A 91 -4.65 0.04 10.42
CA GLU A 91 -4.88 0.68 11.73
C GLU A 91 -6.35 0.61 12.17
N ALA A 92 -7.31 0.69 11.24
CA ALA A 92 -8.73 0.59 11.55
C ALA A 92 -9.17 -0.82 11.96
N LEU A 93 -8.52 -1.87 11.42
CA LEU A 93 -8.89 -3.26 11.66
C LEU A 93 -7.99 -3.98 12.66
N SER A 94 -6.87 -3.40 13.03
CA SER A 94 -5.92 -4.00 13.96
C SER A 94 -6.18 -3.57 15.40
N ASN A 95 -5.79 -4.41 16.34
CA ASN A 95 -5.72 -4.01 17.74
C ASN A 95 -4.63 -2.94 17.91
N SER A 96 -4.98 -1.80 18.51
CA SER A 96 -4.08 -0.66 18.71
C SER A 96 -2.81 -0.98 19.51
N PHE A 97 -2.80 -2.10 20.24
CA PHE A 97 -1.67 -2.56 21.08
C PHE A 97 -0.99 -3.81 20.52
N THR A 98 -1.27 -4.20 19.26
CA THR A 98 -0.69 -5.42 18.64
C THR A 98 0.84 -5.45 18.73
N TRP A 99 1.49 -4.30 18.59
CA TRP A 99 2.96 -4.20 18.64
C TRP A 99 3.54 -4.40 20.05
N LEU A 100 2.75 -4.28 21.11
CA LEU A 100 3.13 -4.54 22.51
C LEU A 100 2.84 -5.99 22.95
N GLN A 101 2.11 -6.77 22.16
CA GLN A 101 1.74 -8.13 22.55
C GLN A 101 2.94 -9.08 22.45
N ASP A 102 3.10 -9.97 23.42
CA ASP A 102 4.17 -10.99 23.42
C ASP A 102 4.00 -12.03 22.32
N LYS A 103 2.75 -12.46 22.08
CA LYS A 103 2.40 -13.38 21.00
C LYS A 103 1.74 -12.62 19.87
N LYS A 104 2.45 -12.55 18.75
CA LYS A 104 1.96 -11.90 17.52
C LYS A 104 1.49 -12.95 16.54
N THR A 105 0.31 -12.77 16.00
CA THR A 105 -0.28 -13.64 14.96
C THR A 105 0.12 -13.20 13.55
N ALA A 106 0.64 -11.98 13.42
CA ALA A 106 1.11 -11.40 12.17
C ALA A 106 2.36 -10.54 12.41
N PRO A 107 3.17 -10.26 11.38
CA PRO A 107 4.28 -9.32 11.48
C PRO A 107 3.83 -7.92 11.91
N VAL A 108 4.67 -7.23 12.65
CA VAL A 108 4.49 -5.80 12.92
C VAL A 108 4.72 -5.02 11.64
N MET A 109 3.78 -4.15 11.27
CA MET A 109 3.92 -3.27 10.12
C MET A 109 4.56 -1.96 10.54
N ILE A 110 5.66 -1.59 9.89
CA ILE A 110 6.35 -0.29 10.09
C ILE A 110 6.42 0.43 8.74
N TYR A 111 6.30 1.75 8.77
CA TYR A 111 6.30 2.57 7.57
C TYR A 111 7.57 3.43 7.51
N ALA A 112 8.25 3.43 6.36
CA ALA A 112 9.46 4.20 6.11
C ALA A 112 9.41 4.88 4.75
N GLY A 113 10.30 5.85 4.50
CA GLY A 113 10.35 6.53 3.21
C GLY A 113 9.20 7.51 2.97
N HIS A 114 8.52 7.94 4.04
CA HIS A 114 7.54 9.00 4.02
C HIS A 114 8.10 10.34 4.53
N ASN A 115 9.34 10.33 4.96
CA ASN A 115 10.16 11.47 5.34
C ASN A 115 11.66 11.13 5.12
N ILE A 116 12.53 12.10 5.34
CA ILE A 116 14.00 11.97 5.26
C ILE A 116 14.66 12.21 6.62
N SER A 117 13.95 11.95 7.72
CA SER A 117 14.52 12.09 9.07
C SER A 117 15.64 11.07 9.27
N GLU A 118 16.83 11.57 9.56
CA GLU A 118 18.00 10.76 9.89
C GLU A 118 17.77 10.00 11.19
N ASP A 119 17.25 10.67 12.21
CA ASP A 119 16.95 10.07 13.51
C ASP A 119 15.98 8.89 13.37
N TYR A 120 14.88 9.08 12.63
CA TYR A 120 13.90 8.02 12.41
C TYR A 120 14.52 6.80 11.70
N LEU A 121 15.30 7.02 10.66
CA LEU A 121 15.94 5.93 9.94
C LEU A 121 17.01 5.24 10.79
N TYR A 122 17.77 6.00 11.57
CA TYR A 122 18.75 5.45 12.51
C TYR A 122 18.07 4.57 13.56
N GLU A 123 17.07 5.08 14.27
CA GLU A 123 16.32 4.34 15.29
C GLU A 123 15.66 3.09 14.70
N LEU A 124 15.09 3.17 13.49
CA LEU A 124 14.52 2.03 12.79
C LEU A 124 15.58 0.97 12.48
N THR A 125 16.73 1.36 11.95
CA THR A 125 17.80 0.41 11.63
C THR A 125 18.39 -0.23 12.89
N GLU A 126 18.50 0.51 14.00
CA GLU A 126 18.89 -0.06 15.31
C GLU A 126 17.86 -1.08 15.80
N TYR A 127 16.57 -0.74 15.77
CA TYR A 127 15.48 -1.66 16.17
C TYR A 127 15.48 -2.97 15.37
N LEU A 128 15.86 -2.90 14.09
CA LEU A 128 15.83 -4.05 13.19
C LEU A 128 17.04 -4.98 13.31
N LYS A 129 18.11 -4.63 14.06
CA LYS A 129 19.34 -5.42 14.15
C LYS A 129 19.10 -6.88 14.55
N ASP A 130 18.17 -7.12 15.47
CA ASP A 130 17.86 -8.44 16.00
C ASP A 130 16.52 -9.00 15.49
N LYS A 131 15.95 -8.40 14.44
CA LYS A 131 14.64 -8.78 13.89
C LYS A 131 14.75 -9.49 12.56
N LYS A 132 13.91 -10.50 12.36
CA LYS A 132 13.66 -11.05 11.04
C LYS A 132 12.68 -10.12 10.33
N PHE A 133 13.16 -9.29 9.43
CA PHE A 133 12.29 -8.35 8.73
C PHE A 133 12.28 -8.56 7.21
N GLY A 134 11.22 -8.10 6.58
CA GLY A 134 11.06 -7.98 5.14
C GLY A 134 10.70 -6.57 4.72
N VAL A 135 10.75 -6.27 3.42
CA VAL A 135 10.49 -4.93 2.89
C VAL A 135 9.52 -5.01 1.72
N ILE A 136 8.48 -4.20 1.75
CA ILE A 136 7.60 -3.93 0.61
C ILE A 136 7.93 -2.53 0.10
N ASN A 137 8.68 -2.45 -1.00
CA ASN A 137 9.04 -1.18 -1.62
C ASN A 137 7.99 -0.76 -2.64
N ILE A 138 7.33 0.36 -2.39
CA ILE A 138 6.23 0.86 -3.21
C ILE A 138 6.58 2.20 -3.83
N SER A 139 6.97 2.17 -5.09
CA SER A 139 7.29 3.37 -5.86
C SER A 139 7.12 3.10 -7.34
N LYS A 140 6.23 3.86 -8.01
CA LYS A 140 5.99 3.71 -9.45
C LYS A 140 7.28 3.98 -10.24
N SER A 141 7.92 5.11 -10.01
CA SER A 141 9.15 5.50 -10.70
C SER A 141 10.42 4.89 -10.10
N GLY A 142 10.42 4.63 -8.79
CA GLY A 142 11.61 4.27 -8.03
C GLY A 142 12.59 5.44 -7.80
N THR A 143 12.20 6.67 -8.17
CA THR A 143 13.04 7.88 -8.06
C THR A 143 12.55 8.85 -6.99
N THR A 144 11.46 8.54 -6.30
CA THR A 144 11.02 9.31 -5.14
C THR A 144 12.09 9.24 -4.06
N THR A 145 12.70 10.37 -3.75
CA THR A 145 13.93 10.46 -2.95
C THR A 145 13.80 9.78 -1.59
N GLU A 146 12.73 10.08 -0.87
CA GLU A 146 12.48 9.57 0.48
C GLU A 146 12.37 8.04 0.49
N THR A 147 11.56 7.51 -0.42
CA THR A 147 11.35 6.07 -0.56
C THR A 147 12.61 5.36 -1.04
N ALA A 148 13.33 5.94 -2.01
CA ALA A 148 14.54 5.34 -2.56
C ALA A 148 15.67 5.29 -1.52
N LEU A 149 15.82 6.34 -0.71
CA LEU A 149 16.80 6.40 0.38
C LEU A 149 16.50 5.33 1.44
N ALA A 150 15.28 5.31 1.96
CA ALA A 150 14.86 4.32 2.94
C ALA A 150 15.01 2.89 2.41
N PHE A 151 14.57 2.62 1.19
CA PHE A 151 14.68 1.30 0.59
C PHE A 151 16.15 0.86 0.43
N ARG A 152 17.03 1.75 0.00
CA ARG A 152 18.47 1.45 -0.15
C ARG A 152 19.10 0.99 1.16
N LEU A 153 18.82 1.68 2.27
CA LEU A 153 19.34 1.34 3.59
C LEU A 153 18.75 0.02 4.09
N LEU A 154 17.44 -0.13 4.02
CA LEU A 154 16.72 -1.33 4.49
C LEU A 154 17.06 -2.57 3.67
N LYS A 155 17.18 -2.45 2.33
CA LYS A 155 17.65 -3.53 1.46
C LYS A 155 19.02 -4.02 1.90
N LYS A 156 19.98 -3.09 2.04
CA LYS A 156 21.33 -3.45 2.45
C LYS A 156 21.35 -4.16 3.80
N GLN A 157 20.67 -3.63 4.79
CA GLN A 157 20.59 -4.24 6.11
C GLN A 157 19.94 -5.64 6.08
N CYS A 158 18.86 -5.80 5.29
CA CYS A 158 18.21 -7.10 5.13
C CYS A 158 19.16 -8.14 4.49
N GLU A 159 19.93 -7.74 3.48
CA GLU A 159 20.93 -8.58 2.82
C GLU A 159 22.09 -8.93 3.76
N ASP A 160 22.59 -7.96 4.52
CA ASP A 160 23.69 -8.18 5.48
C ASP A 160 23.27 -9.14 6.62
N GLN A 161 22.05 -9.02 7.14
CA GLN A 161 21.57 -9.84 8.26
C GLN A 161 21.08 -11.22 7.84
N ARG A 162 20.46 -11.34 6.68
CA ARG A 162 19.72 -12.55 6.28
C ARG A 162 20.33 -13.29 5.10
N GLY A 163 21.34 -12.69 4.45
CA GLY A 163 21.89 -13.15 3.19
C GLY A 163 21.00 -12.84 2.00
N LYS A 164 21.59 -12.71 0.81
CA LYS A 164 20.89 -12.29 -0.43
C LYS A 164 19.73 -13.20 -0.81
N GLU A 165 19.89 -14.51 -0.68
CA GLU A 165 18.84 -15.47 -1.06
C GLU A 165 17.60 -15.39 -0.16
N THR A 166 17.77 -15.11 1.13
CA THR A 166 16.64 -14.89 2.03
C THR A 166 16.02 -13.51 1.78
N ALA A 167 16.84 -12.48 1.65
CA ALA A 167 16.39 -11.12 1.35
C ALA A 167 15.56 -11.09 0.07
N LYS A 168 15.98 -11.79 -0.99
CA LYS A 168 15.23 -11.93 -2.23
C LYS A 168 13.80 -12.45 -2.04
N LYS A 169 13.58 -13.35 -1.08
CA LYS A 169 12.25 -13.92 -0.80
C LYS A 169 11.34 -12.99 -0.02
N VAL A 170 11.90 -12.09 0.79
CA VAL A 170 11.16 -11.22 1.70
C VAL A 170 11.18 -9.74 1.29
N ILE A 171 11.79 -9.42 0.16
CA ILE A 171 11.70 -8.11 -0.47
C ILE A 171 10.71 -8.20 -1.63
N VAL A 172 9.70 -7.34 -1.59
CA VAL A 172 8.65 -7.24 -2.61
C VAL A 172 8.69 -5.83 -3.20
N ALA A 173 8.62 -5.70 -4.51
CA ALA A 173 8.54 -4.41 -5.18
C ALA A 173 7.16 -4.22 -5.83
N VAL A 174 6.49 -3.12 -5.49
CA VAL A 174 5.26 -2.67 -6.14
C VAL A 174 5.61 -1.44 -6.97
N THR A 175 5.65 -1.59 -8.28
CA THR A 175 6.26 -0.60 -9.17
C THR A 175 5.66 -0.63 -10.57
N ASP A 176 6.18 0.18 -11.49
CA ASP A 176 5.82 0.16 -12.91
C ASP A 176 6.06 -1.22 -13.55
N ALA A 177 5.31 -1.52 -14.62
CA ALA A 177 5.41 -2.80 -15.32
C ALA A 177 6.72 -2.98 -16.08
N LYS A 178 7.30 -1.90 -16.62
CA LYS A 178 8.38 -1.96 -17.62
C LYS A 178 9.56 -1.04 -17.34
N LYS A 179 9.36 0.07 -16.64
CA LYS A 179 10.33 1.17 -16.53
C LYS A 179 10.50 1.67 -15.09
N GLY A 180 11.52 2.47 -14.88
CA GLY A 180 11.82 3.09 -13.59
C GLY A 180 12.86 2.33 -12.78
N ALA A 181 13.54 3.04 -11.87
CA ALA A 181 14.65 2.50 -11.09
C ALA A 181 14.24 1.34 -10.18
N ALA A 182 13.01 1.38 -9.63
CA ALA A 182 12.49 0.28 -8.80
C ALA A 182 12.28 -0.99 -9.63
N ARG A 183 11.75 -0.88 -10.87
CA ARG A 183 11.58 -2.01 -11.79
C ARG A 183 12.93 -2.63 -12.15
N VAL A 184 13.88 -1.81 -12.60
CA VAL A 184 15.23 -2.28 -12.96
C VAL A 184 15.91 -2.99 -11.79
N THR A 185 15.79 -2.43 -10.58
CA THR A 185 16.36 -3.07 -9.38
C THR A 185 15.66 -4.41 -9.08
N ALA A 186 14.34 -4.45 -9.13
CA ALA A 186 13.58 -5.66 -8.83
C ALA A 186 13.89 -6.80 -9.82
N ASP A 187 14.00 -6.48 -11.10
CA ASP A 187 14.33 -7.46 -12.13
C ASP A 187 15.78 -7.99 -11.97
N LYS A 188 16.73 -7.09 -11.71
CA LYS A 188 18.14 -7.45 -11.49
C LYS A 188 18.33 -8.36 -10.27
N GLU A 189 17.69 -8.03 -9.17
CA GLU A 189 17.81 -8.78 -7.90
C GLU A 189 16.85 -9.98 -7.84
N GLY A 190 15.88 -10.04 -8.75
CA GLY A 190 14.87 -11.12 -8.84
C GLY A 190 13.85 -11.07 -7.71
N TYR A 191 13.44 -9.87 -7.29
CA TYR A 191 12.39 -9.69 -6.29
C TYR A 191 11.01 -10.03 -6.84
N LYS A 192 10.12 -10.50 -5.97
CA LYS A 192 8.70 -10.57 -6.28
C LYS A 192 8.15 -9.18 -6.60
N THR A 193 7.38 -9.06 -7.67
CA THR A 193 6.86 -7.76 -8.11
C THR A 193 5.35 -7.78 -8.29
N PHE A 194 4.74 -6.63 -8.00
CA PHE A 194 3.37 -6.29 -8.37
C PHE A 194 3.35 -4.97 -9.14
N ILE A 195 2.38 -4.82 -10.04
CA ILE A 195 2.33 -3.72 -10.99
C ILE A 195 1.41 -2.61 -10.48
N ILE A 196 1.87 -1.37 -10.53
CA ILE A 196 1.04 -0.18 -10.43
C ILE A 196 0.62 0.18 -11.86
N PRO A 197 -0.68 0.16 -12.21
CA PRO A 197 -1.14 0.49 -13.54
C PRO A 197 -0.75 1.91 -13.95
N ASP A 198 -0.47 2.13 -15.23
CA ASP A 198 -0.07 3.44 -15.77
C ASP A 198 -1.18 4.49 -15.65
N ASN A 199 -2.42 4.06 -15.82
CA ASN A 199 -3.62 4.89 -15.71
C ASN A 199 -4.10 5.14 -14.27
N VAL A 200 -3.28 4.82 -13.26
CA VAL A 200 -3.56 5.16 -11.86
C VAL A 200 -2.54 6.20 -11.40
N GLY A 201 -3.01 7.38 -11.04
CA GLY A 201 -2.19 8.43 -10.44
C GLY A 201 -1.79 8.09 -9.02
N GLY A 202 -0.62 8.58 -8.57
CA GLY A 202 -0.09 8.27 -7.24
C GLY A 202 -1.03 8.58 -6.06
N ARG A 203 -1.86 9.61 -6.18
CA ARG A 203 -2.86 9.99 -5.16
C ARG A 203 -4.05 9.04 -5.08
N PHE A 204 -4.36 8.36 -6.16
CA PHE A 204 -5.52 7.47 -6.31
C PHE A 204 -5.15 6.00 -6.14
N SER A 205 -3.95 5.70 -5.68
CA SER A 205 -3.45 4.35 -5.48
C SER A 205 -3.94 3.67 -4.18
N VAL A 206 -4.78 4.34 -3.41
CA VAL A 206 -5.33 3.85 -2.12
C VAL A 206 -5.99 2.48 -2.24
N LEU A 207 -6.71 2.23 -3.34
CA LEU A 207 -7.44 0.98 -3.61
C LEU A 207 -6.79 0.13 -4.73
N THR A 208 -5.55 0.41 -5.08
CA THR A 208 -4.83 -0.32 -6.13
C THR A 208 -4.11 -1.55 -5.56
N PRO A 209 -3.49 -2.40 -6.40
CA PRO A 209 -2.66 -3.53 -5.98
C PRO A 209 -1.61 -3.18 -4.92
N VAL A 210 -1.21 -1.92 -4.86
CA VAL A 210 -0.35 -1.34 -3.83
C VAL A 210 -0.87 -1.63 -2.43
N SER A 211 -2.15 -1.31 -2.17
CA SER A 211 -2.75 -1.46 -0.84
C SER A 211 -2.95 -2.91 -0.45
N TYR A 212 -3.31 -3.78 -1.42
CA TYR A 212 -3.59 -5.18 -1.13
C TYR A 212 -2.35 -5.97 -0.69
N THR A 213 -1.16 -5.67 -1.24
CA THR A 213 0.05 -6.43 -0.94
C THR A 213 0.40 -6.37 0.55
N HIS A 214 0.33 -5.19 1.16
CA HIS A 214 0.69 -5.08 2.58
C HIS A 214 -0.51 -5.28 3.51
N LEU A 215 -1.75 -5.00 3.08
CA LEU A 215 -2.94 -5.40 3.80
C LEU A 215 -2.93 -6.91 4.04
N ARG A 216 -2.73 -7.71 2.99
CA ARG A 216 -2.68 -9.17 3.10
C ARG A 216 -1.49 -9.68 3.92
N ALA A 217 -0.37 -8.99 3.96
CA ALA A 217 0.74 -9.34 4.83
C ALA A 217 0.40 -9.22 6.32
N HIS A 218 -0.54 -8.31 6.67
CA HIS A 218 -0.98 -8.09 8.05
C HIS A 218 -2.22 -8.91 8.44
N GLU A 219 -3.08 -9.29 7.49
CA GLU A 219 -4.30 -10.04 7.77
C GLU A 219 -4.01 -11.40 8.41
N THR A 220 -4.69 -11.67 9.51
CA THR A 220 -4.86 -13.03 10.04
C THR A 220 -6.18 -13.58 9.53
N ASP A 221 -6.30 -14.90 9.42
CA ASP A 221 -7.51 -15.62 8.94
C ASP A 221 -8.80 -15.31 9.75
N GLN A 222 -8.74 -14.46 10.75
CA GLN A 222 -9.84 -14.09 11.63
C GLN A 222 -10.80 -13.03 11.04
N TYR A 223 -10.47 -12.41 9.90
CA TYR A 223 -11.24 -11.31 9.30
C TYR A 223 -11.70 -11.57 7.86
N LEU A 224 -11.63 -12.82 7.40
CA LEU A 224 -12.13 -13.24 6.08
C LEU A 224 -13.50 -13.93 6.20
#